data_ad0b3a5f2b8cd686390bcdf4b31dcfe9
#
_entry.id   ad0b3a5f2b8cd686390bcdf4b31dcfe9
#
_cell.length_a   1.000
_cell.length_b   1.000
_cell.length_c   1.000
_cell.angle_alpha   90.00
_cell.angle_beta   90.00
_cell.angle_gamma   90.00
#
_symmetry.space_group_name_H-M   'P 1'
#
loop_
_entity.id
_entity.type
_entity.pdbx_description
1 polymer ?
#
loop_
_entity_poly.entity_id
_entity_poly.type
_entity_poly.pdbx_seq_one_letter_code
_entity_poly.pdbx_strand_id
1 'polypeptide(L)'
;MFDYSINLRLVRPPGLDDGSEGRAQVRLDALYLGNPAGSPQPPADFREVKVFLYSSTDNQFGADDQLLEERTVLFPVSYAPTVRTINFDTENGALAQASYYLIARVAGQAGGEAPQNLADNQSMALVNADGADPILVWTSCALNAIKSAGSNGKPGVPPTTGTRLMAMLSTAMLDTLAAFTQQVDPYRIDVNAPTGANRNAALAGAAHRILSRELPGEAALIQDQFNRSLQSLQGSSASIQAGLAFGADVADQIRALRANDGSSNDAPYTPPDGLPGYVWMPATSGPTANVALGANWGSVTPWVISGTEAFRSDGLQCRPDVNLELYAEQLNEVRLYGGLANTAQTTLLRSPEQTEIALFWAYDRPDTFRPYGQLLDIAMDVAAQEETCLTTNAQLIASLSLAMADSVICAWKEKYTVVQPRPWDLITGSFSDTDGSALTVRDTAWRTLLSSINGIESPPFPDFLSGHSTMGGSFASVMSHFFGDDVTFSATSQELPGIVRTFDGTTDANGVARNSFYEAGMEDAISRIYGGVHVREACLDSFSVGLNVGAAVVQTLWS
;
A
#
# COMPACT_ATOMS: atom_id res chain seq x y z
N MET A 1 5.11 -15.03 36.45
CA MET A 1 5.79 -13.74 36.35
C MET A 1 6.29 -13.62 34.93
N PHE A 2 6.13 -12.47 34.29
CA PHE A 2 6.66 -12.20 32.98
C PHE A 2 7.79 -11.18 33.09
N ASP A 3 8.71 -11.25 32.15
CA ASP A 3 9.72 -10.26 31.88
C ASP A 3 9.38 -9.64 30.53
N TYR A 4 9.26 -8.32 30.45
CA TYR A 4 8.90 -7.60 29.24
C TYR A 4 10.02 -6.65 28.90
N SER A 5 10.38 -6.56 27.64
CA SER A 5 11.17 -5.45 27.11
C SER A 5 10.46 -4.81 25.93
N ILE A 6 10.59 -3.52 25.78
CA ILE A 6 9.88 -2.74 24.77
C ILE A 6 10.87 -1.90 23.98
N ASN A 7 10.70 -1.88 22.68
CA ASN A 7 11.45 -1.02 21.77
C ASN A 7 10.48 -0.24 20.89
N LEU A 8 10.59 1.07 20.89
CA LEU A 8 9.79 1.99 20.09
C LEU A 8 10.60 2.48 18.91
N ARG A 9 10.06 2.33 17.71
CA ARG A 9 10.61 2.87 16.47
C ARG A 9 9.58 3.78 15.81
N LEU A 10 10.01 4.98 15.41
CA LEU A 10 9.18 5.84 14.58
C LEU A 10 9.33 5.42 13.12
N VAL A 11 8.26 4.89 12.53
CA VAL A 11 8.23 4.46 11.12
C VAL A 11 8.00 5.67 10.22
N ARG A 12 7.06 6.52 10.60
CA ARG A 12 6.80 7.80 9.92
C ARG A 12 6.42 8.87 10.93
N PRO A 13 7.01 10.08 10.83
CA PRO A 13 6.61 11.17 11.70
C PRO A 13 5.18 11.62 11.36
N PRO A 14 4.37 11.98 12.38
CA PRO A 14 3.07 12.61 12.15
C PRO A 14 3.26 14.02 11.58
N GLY A 15 2.33 14.48 10.76
CA GLY A 15 2.22 15.87 10.35
C GLY A 15 1.80 16.75 11.51
N LEU A 16 2.46 17.90 11.70
CA LEU A 16 2.19 18.77 12.85
C LEU A 16 0.95 19.66 12.66
N ASP A 17 0.60 20.00 11.41
CA ASP A 17 -0.45 21.00 11.13
C ASP A 17 -1.44 20.60 10.00
N ASP A 18 -1.26 19.45 9.34
CA ASP A 18 -1.92 19.16 8.06
C ASP A 18 -2.85 17.95 8.05
N GLY A 19 -3.01 17.28 9.16
CA GLY A 19 -3.83 16.11 9.20
C GLY A 19 -3.14 14.80 8.78
N SER A 20 -1.84 14.80 8.54
CA SER A 20 -1.16 13.57 8.19
C SER A 20 -0.96 12.67 9.41
N GLU A 21 -1.35 11.40 9.25
CA GLU A 21 -1.15 10.38 10.27
C GLU A 21 0.33 9.97 10.31
N GLY A 22 0.91 9.93 11.50
CA GLY A 22 2.20 9.30 11.73
C GLY A 22 2.02 7.82 12.07
N ARG A 23 3.08 7.05 12.01
CA ARG A 23 3.07 5.68 12.52
C ARG A 23 4.29 5.41 13.39
N ALA A 24 4.04 4.92 14.59
CA ALA A 24 5.04 4.39 15.49
C ALA A 24 4.86 2.87 15.59
N GLN A 25 5.96 2.14 15.62
CA GLN A 25 5.97 0.71 15.80
C GLN A 25 6.60 0.38 17.15
N VAL A 26 5.92 -0.43 17.93
CA VAL A 26 6.39 -0.92 19.21
C VAL A 26 6.63 -2.42 19.11
N ARG A 27 7.89 -2.84 19.26
CA ARG A 27 8.24 -4.23 19.47
C ARG A 27 8.18 -4.52 20.96
N LEU A 28 7.40 -5.51 21.34
CA LEU A 28 7.27 -5.99 22.72
C LEU A 28 7.72 -7.44 22.79
N ASP A 29 8.81 -7.69 23.50
CA ASP A 29 9.30 -9.02 23.81
C ASP A 29 8.80 -9.42 25.21
N ALA A 30 8.31 -10.64 25.34
CA ALA A 30 7.82 -11.18 26.60
C ALA A 30 8.38 -12.58 26.86
N LEU A 31 8.86 -12.80 28.07
CA LEU A 31 9.33 -14.10 28.55
C LEU A 31 8.61 -14.49 29.84
N TYR A 32 7.99 -15.65 29.86
CA TYR A 32 7.39 -16.19 31.09
C TYR A 32 8.45 -16.84 31.98
N LEU A 33 8.71 -16.25 33.13
CA LEU A 33 9.69 -16.71 34.11
C LEU A 33 9.15 -17.73 35.12
N GLY A 34 7.89 -18.16 34.98
CA GLY A 34 7.22 -19.04 35.93
C GLY A 34 6.43 -18.31 37.01
N ASN A 35 5.71 -19.07 37.82
CA ASN A 35 5.00 -18.50 38.96
C ASN A 35 5.90 -18.41 40.19
N PRO A 36 5.73 -17.40 41.04
CA PRO A 36 6.36 -17.39 42.36
C PRO A 36 6.03 -18.68 43.13
N ALA A 37 6.98 -19.14 43.93
CA ALA A 37 6.79 -20.36 44.72
C ALA A 37 5.50 -20.30 45.55
N GLY A 38 4.61 -21.31 45.40
CA GLY A 38 3.34 -21.37 46.10
C GLY A 38 2.15 -20.69 45.42
N SER A 39 2.33 -20.03 44.26
CA SER A 39 1.21 -19.46 43.51
C SER A 39 0.55 -20.51 42.60
N PRO A 40 -0.79 -20.49 42.45
CA PRO A 40 -1.47 -21.37 41.51
C PRO A 40 -1.04 -21.08 40.08
N GLN A 41 -1.09 -22.07 39.20
CA GLN A 41 -0.88 -21.89 37.75
C GLN A 41 -1.85 -20.82 37.20
N PRO A 42 -1.43 -19.99 36.25
CA PRO A 42 -2.31 -19.02 35.64
C PRO A 42 -3.51 -19.77 34.98
N PRO A 43 -4.73 -19.32 35.22
CA PRO A 43 -5.93 -20.00 34.73
C PRO A 43 -6.21 -19.86 33.23
N ALA A 44 -5.39 -19.11 32.50
CA ALA A 44 -5.54 -18.84 31.07
C ALA A 44 -4.25 -19.10 30.31
N ASP A 45 -4.39 -19.58 29.07
CA ASP A 45 -3.27 -19.82 28.14
C ASP A 45 -2.62 -18.52 27.62
N PHE A 46 -3.27 -17.36 27.87
CA PHE A 46 -2.84 -16.03 27.45
C PHE A 46 -2.90 -15.02 28.59
N ARG A 47 -2.05 -13.99 28.49
CA ARG A 47 -2.08 -12.79 29.33
C ARG A 47 -2.33 -11.56 28.50
N GLU A 48 -3.20 -10.69 29.00
CA GLU A 48 -3.41 -9.35 28.44
C GLU A 48 -2.34 -8.41 28.96
N VAL A 49 -1.71 -7.69 28.02
CA VAL A 49 -0.72 -6.66 28.30
C VAL A 49 -1.19 -5.37 27.63
N LYS A 50 -1.22 -4.28 28.39
CA LYS A 50 -1.54 -2.95 27.86
C LYS A 50 -0.27 -2.22 27.49
N VAL A 51 -0.22 -1.73 26.25
CA VAL A 51 0.85 -0.86 25.76
C VAL A 51 0.27 0.51 25.52
N PHE A 52 0.93 1.52 26.02
CA PHE A 52 0.52 2.92 25.92
C PHE A 52 1.54 3.69 25.10
N LEU A 53 1.07 4.55 24.23
CA LEU A 53 1.86 5.52 23.50
C LEU A 53 1.54 6.92 24.00
N TYR A 54 2.56 7.68 24.38
CA TYR A 54 2.44 9.06 24.83
C TYR A 54 3.25 10.00 23.93
N SER A 55 2.80 11.26 23.82
CA SER A 55 3.64 12.36 23.39
C SER A 55 4.22 13.10 24.60
N SER A 56 5.47 13.49 24.52
CA SER A 56 6.17 14.23 25.56
C SER A 56 6.96 15.40 25.00
N THR A 57 7.11 16.46 25.78
CA THR A 57 7.93 17.63 25.45
C THR A 57 9.39 17.45 25.86
N ASP A 58 9.70 16.43 26.65
CA ASP A 58 11.04 16.07 27.07
C ASP A 58 11.28 14.55 26.94
N ASN A 59 12.43 14.08 27.37
CA ASN A 59 12.83 12.68 27.27
C ASN A 59 12.54 11.86 28.53
N GLN A 60 11.64 12.32 29.40
CA GLN A 60 11.28 11.64 30.63
C GLN A 60 9.76 11.47 30.71
N PHE A 61 9.29 10.27 31.02
CA PHE A 61 7.87 10.06 31.27
C PHE A 61 7.43 10.77 32.55
N GLY A 62 6.45 11.67 32.43
CA GLY A 62 5.94 12.50 33.49
C GLY A 62 4.42 12.62 33.52
N ALA A 63 3.93 13.41 34.47
CA ALA A 63 2.47 13.65 34.59
C ALA A 63 1.94 14.66 33.56
N ASP A 64 2.81 15.33 32.84
CA ASP A 64 2.54 16.29 31.77
C ASP A 64 2.49 15.65 30.37
N ASP A 65 2.81 14.35 30.28
CA ASP A 65 2.74 13.62 29.03
C ASP A 65 1.30 13.32 28.62
N GLN A 66 1.02 13.53 27.36
CA GLN A 66 -0.30 13.27 26.78
C GLN A 66 -0.39 11.84 26.25
N LEU A 67 -1.33 11.05 26.78
CA LEU A 67 -1.66 9.76 26.21
C LEU A 67 -2.26 9.94 24.81
N LEU A 68 -1.63 9.32 23.81
CA LEU A 68 -2.11 9.29 22.43
C LEU A 68 -2.99 8.07 22.18
N GLU A 69 -2.53 6.90 22.58
CA GLU A 69 -3.22 5.65 22.30
C GLU A 69 -2.91 4.57 23.34
N GLU A 70 -3.87 3.65 23.52
CA GLU A 70 -3.73 2.43 24.33
C GLU A 70 -4.04 1.21 23.47
N ARG A 71 -3.20 0.19 23.50
CA ARG A 71 -3.41 -1.10 22.85
C ARG A 71 -3.34 -2.24 23.86
N THR A 72 -4.24 -3.20 23.75
CA THR A 72 -4.20 -4.45 24.51
C THR A 72 -3.67 -5.57 23.63
N VAL A 73 -2.66 -6.28 24.11
CA VAL A 73 -1.98 -7.37 23.38
C VAL A 73 -2.07 -8.64 24.19
N LEU A 74 -2.36 -9.77 23.53
CA LEU A 74 -2.40 -11.08 24.15
C LEU A 74 -1.06 -11.79 23.97
N PHE A 75 -0.46 -12.22 25.10
CA PHE A 75 0.74 -13.05 25.09
C PHE A 75 0.43 -14.46 25.59
N PRO A 76 0.92 -15.51 24.90
CA PRO A 76 0.83 -16.86 25.39
C PRO A 76 1.70 -17.03 26.65
N VAL A 77 1.24 -17.88 27.57
CA VAL A 77 2.04 -18.31 28.72
C VAL A 77 3.05 -19.36 28.21
N SER A 78 4.22 -18.91 27.80
CA SER A 78 5.26 -19.75 27.21
C SER A 78 6.63 -19.46 27.84
N TYR A 79 7.43 -20.49 28.06
CA TYR A 79 8.82 -20.36 28.48
C TYR A 79 9.78 -19.99 27.34
N ALA A 80 9.30 -20.00 26.10
CA ALA A 80 10.05 -19.43 24.98
C ALA A 80 9.74 -17.93 24.86
N PRO A 81 10.73 -17.10 24.48
CA PRO A 81 10.49 -15.70 24.21
C PRO A 81 9.41 -15.52 23.14
N THR A 82 8.48 -14.63 23.38
CA THR A 82 7.41 -14.30 22.43
C THR A 82 7.52 -12.84 22.06
N VAL A 83 7.50 -12.54 20.77
CA VAL A 83 7.57 -11.18 20.22
C VAL A 83 6.20 -10.79 19.68
N ARG A 84 5.81 -9.54 19.92
CA ARG A 84 4.67 -8.89 19.28
C ARG A 84 5.08 -7.52 18.78
N THR A 85 4.72 -7.23 17.55
CA THR A 85 4.88 -5.90 16.96
C THR A 85 3.52 -5.21 16.93
N ILE A 86 3.45 -3.97 17.39
CA ILE A 86 2.22 -3.19 17.51
C ILE A 86 2.42 -1.91 16.72
N ASN A 87 1.54 -1.65 15.77
CA ASN A 87 1.52 -0.39 15.04
C ASN A 87 0.56 0.58 15.72
N PHE A 88 1.03 1.78 15.99
CA PHE A 88 0.25 2.90 16.48
C PHE A 88 0.14 3.95 15.37
N ASP A 89 -1.07 4.29 14.99
CA ASP A 89 -1.33 5.40 14.08
C ASP A 89 -1.56 6.65 14.92
N THR A 90 -0.64 7.62 14.81
CA THR A 90 -0.73 8.85 15.57
C THR A 90 -1.60 9.85 14.81
N GLU A 91 -2.87 9.97 15.20
CA GLU A 91 -3.77 10.95 14.65
C GLU A 91 -3.37 12.38 15.00
N ASN A 92 -3.81 13.27 14.14
CA ASN A 92 -3.58 14.69 14.19
C ASN A 92 -3.96 15.43 15.47
N GLY A 93 -3.26 16.52 15.68
CA GLY A 93 -3.56 17.55 16.66
C GLY A 93 -3.06 17.25 18.06
N ALA A 94 -2.53 16.05 18.32
CA ALA A 94 -1.94 15.69 19.60
C ALA A 94 -0.47 16.13 19.74
N LEU A 95 0.21 16.43 18.62
CA LEU A 95 1.61 16.84 18.59
C LEU A 95 1.70 18.34 18.28
N ALA A 96 1.64 19.18 19.30
CA ALA A 96 1.83 20.61 19.12
C ALA A 96 3.28 20.98 18.74
N GLN A 97 3.52 22.16 18.23
CA GLN A 97 4.66 22.74 17.51
C GLN A 97 6.09 22.66 18.09
N ALA A 98 6.43 21.80 19.02
CA ALA A 98 7.78 21.72 19.59
C ALA A 98 8.44 20.37 19.27
N SER A 99 9.73 20.22 19.55
CA SER A 99 10.42 18.93 19.47
C SER A 99 9.79 17.93 20.42
N TYR A 100 9.24 16.82 19.91
CA TYR A 100 8.53 15.86 20.75
C TYR A 100 9.22 14.52 20.77
N TYR A 101 9.05 13.89 21.92
CA TYR A 101 9.35 12.50 22.11
C TYR A 101 8.04 11.71 22.05
N LEU A 102 8.07 10.54 21.41
CA LEU A 102 7.10 9.50 21.62
C LEU A 102 7.65 8.56 22.69
N ILE A 103 6.84 8.21 23.66
CA ILE A 103 7.20 7.30 24.75
C ILE A 103 6.22 6.13 24.72
N ALA A 104 6.72 4.92 24.47
CA ALA A 104 5.94 3.71 24.62
C ALA A 104 6.18 3.08 25.99
N ARG A 105 5.12 2.65 26.66
CA ARG A 105 5.18 1.99 27.96
C ARG A 105 4.29 0.78 28.04
N VAL A 106 4.76 -0.24 28.75
CA VAL A 106 3.93 -1.37 29.19
C VAL A 106 3.38 -1.04 30.58
N ALA A 107 2.07 -1.18 30.78
CA ALA A 107 1.51 -1.10 32.13
C ALA A 107 1.95 -2.35 32.90
N GLY A 108 2.67 -2.14 34.00
CA GLY A 108 2.89 -3.17 34.98
C GLY A 108 1.55 -3.65 35.52
N GLN A 109 1.15 -4.85 35.19
CA GLN A 109 -0.04 -5.47 35.79
C GLN A 109 0.26 -5.91 37.22
N ALA A 110 -0.63 -5.60 38.13
CA ALA A 110 -0.50 -6.05 39.52
C ALA A 110 -0.28 -7.58 39.56
N GLY A 111 0.92 -7.99 39.96
CA GLY A 111 1.31 -9.39 40.14
C GLY A 111 2.07 -10.05 38.99
N GLY A 112 2.50 -9.32 37.95
CA GLY A 112 3.08 -9.89 36.74
C GLY A 112 4.59 -9.83 36.61
N GLU A 113 5.27 -8.79 37.05
CA GLU A 113 6.68 -8.54 36.73
C GLU A 113 7.56 -8.39 37.98
N ALA A 114 8.83 -8.79 37.86
CA ALA A 114 9.79 -8.61 38.94
C ALA A 114 10.22 -7.13 39.03
N PRO A 115 10.29 -6.53 40.22
CA PRO A 115 10.61 -5.12 40.40
C PRO A 115 11.94 -4.67 39.78
N GLN A 116 12.89 -5.58 39.62
CA GLN A 116 14.20 -5.31 38.99
C GLN A 116 14.15 -5.13 37.47
N ASN A 117 13.05 -5.55 36.82
CA ASN A 117 12.91 -5.55 35.35
C ASN A 117 12.01 -4.42 34.83
N LEU A 118 11.63 -3.45 35.68
CA LEU A 118 10.75 -2.36 35.27
C LEU A 118 11.46 -1.30 34.42
N ALA A 119 12.79 -1.34 34.34
CA ALA A 119 13.57 -0.29 33.67
C ALA A 119 13.48 -0.36 32.12
N ASP A 120 13.21 -1.54 31.56
CA ASP A 120 13.07 -1.77 30.12
C ASP A 120 11.62 -1.79 29.62
N ASN A 121 10.67 -1.49 30.51
CA ASN A 121 9.25 -1.34 30.20
C ASN A 121 8.89 0.02 29.57
N GLN A 122 9.87 0.79 29.21
CA GLN A 122 9.71 2.07 28.54
C GLN A 122 10.72 2.18 27.42
N SER A 123 10.25 2.59 26.25
CA SER A 123 11.11 2.95 25.13
C SER A 123 10.69 4.29 24.55
N MET A 124 11.63 4.99 23.93
CA MET A 124 11.45 6.35 23.48
C MET A 124 12.00 6.54 22.08
N ALA A 125 11.25 7.28 21.25
CA ALA A 125 11.70 7.74 19.94
C ALA A 125 11.48 9.24 19.81
N LEU A 126 12.45 9.95 19.25
CA LEU A 126 12.35 11.37 18.96
C LEU A 126 11.54 11.56 17.66
N VAL A 127 10.48 12.36 17.68
CA VAL A 127 9.57 12.55 16.54
C VAL A 127 10.25 13.23 15.35
N ASN A 128 11.27 14.04 15.61
CA ASN A 128 12.04 14.77 14.59
C ASN A 128 13.51 14.34 14.52
N ALA A 129 13.84 13.12 14.97
CA ALA A 129 15.22 12.73 15.20
C ALA A 129 15.98 12.28 13.96
N ASP A 130 17.31 12.42 14.08
CA ASP A 130 18.38 11.91 13.20
C ASP A 130 18.34 10.39 12.90
N GLY A 131 17.32 9.68 13.31
CA GLY A 131 17.18 8.23 13.16
C GLY A 131 16.07 7.76 12.24
N ALA A 132 15.17 8.62 11.78
CA ALA A 132 14.15 8.22 10.85
C ALA A 132 14.75 7.99 9.45
N ASP A 133 14.44 6.85 8.82
CA ASP A 133 14.90 6.53 7.48
C ASP A 133 14.30 7.50 6.45
N PRO A 134 15.10 8.33 5.77
CA PRO A 134 14.57 9.34 4.86
C PRO A 134 13.83 8.75 3.66
N ILE A 135 14.09 7.49 3.26
CA ILE A 135 13.35 6.82 2.19
C ILE A 135 11.91 6.58 2.64
N LEU A 136 11.72 6.01 3.83
CA LEU A 136 10.38 5.73 4.38
C LEU A 136 9.62 7.03 4.70
N VAL A 137 10.31 8.02 5.26
CA VAL A 137 9.73 9.35 5.56
C VAL A 137 9.17 10.02 4.30
N TRP A 138 9.96 10.08 3.23
CA TRP A 138 9.52 10.75 2.01
C TRP A 138 8.52 9.93 1.19
N THR A 139 8.56 8.60 1.29
CA THR A 139 7.52 7.72 0.75
C THR A 139 6.18 7.98 1.46
N SER A 140 6.19 8.05 2.79
CA SER A 140 5.01 8.40 3.58
C SER A 140 4.49 9.81 3.25
N CYS A 141 5.37 10.81 3.11
CA CYS A 141 4.99 12.16 2.67
C CYS A 141 4.27 12.13 1.31
N ALA A 142 4.75 11.34 0.36
CA ALA A 142 4.11 11.19 -0.95
C ALA A 142 2.71 10.58 -0.84
N LEU A 143 2.54 9.53 -0.02
CA LEU A 143 1.24 8.89 0.20
C LEU A 143 0.24 9.87 0.85
N ASN A 144 0.68 10.64 1.83
CA ASN A 144 -0.14 11.68 2.46
C ASN A 144 -0.51 12.80 1.48
N ALA A 145 0.41 13.22 0.61
CA ALA A 145 0.13 14.20 -0.44
C ALA A 145 -0.88 13.65 -1.47
N ILE A 146 -0.80 12.37 -1.83
CA ILE A 146 -1.76 11.68 -2.71
C ILE A 146 -3.15 11.66 -2.07
N LYS A 147 -3.25 11.27 -0.79
CA LYS A 147 -4.49 11.30 0.00
C LYS A 147 -5.09 12.71 0.07
N SER A 148 -4.27 13.71 0.38
CA SER A 148 -4.67 15.11 0.44
C SER A 148 -5.20 15.62 -0.90
N ALA A 149 -4.55 15.25 -2.00
CA ALA A 149 -4.96 15.61 -3.36
C ALA A 149 -6.37 15.08 -3.74
N GLY A 150 -6.84 14.03 -3.07
CA GLY A 150 -8.19 13.48 -3.22
C GLY A 150 -9.21 13.98 -2.19
N SER A 151 -8.78 14.75 -1.20
CA SER A 151 -9.65 15.23 -0.14
C SER A 151 -10.57 16.36 -0.59
N ASN A 152 -11.64 16.61 0.18
CA ASN A 152 -12.58 17.70 -0.07
C ASN A 152 -13.25 17.68 -1.47
N GLY A 153 -13.53 16.48 -1.99
CA GLY A 153 -14.21 16.28 -3.27
C GLY A 153 -13.34 16.52 -4.51
N LYS A 154 -12.01 16.62 -4.33
CA LYS A 154 -11.07 16.65 -5.45
C LYS A 154 -10.97 15.25 -6.12
N PRO A 155 -10.62 15.17 -7.41
CA PRO A 155 -10.56 13.89 -8.14
C PRO A 155 -9.44 12.94 -7.66
N GLY A 156 -8.45 13.46 -6.90
CA GLY A 156 -7.30 12.70 -6.42
C GLY A 156 -6.31 12.31 -7.53
N VAL A 157 -5.39 11.42 -7.16
CA VAL A 157 -4.36 10.91 -8.06
C VAL A 157 -4.77 9.52 -8.55
N PRO A 158 -5.04 9.32 -9.85
CA PRO A 158 -5.42 8.02 -10.40
C PRO A 158 -4.31 6.97 -10.24
N PRO A 159 -4.64 5.66 -10.24
CA PRO A 159 -3.64 4.60 -10.14
C PRO A 159 -2.53 4.68 -11.21
N THR A 160 -2.88 5.11 -12.42
CA THR A 160 -1.95 5.28 -13.53
C THR A 160 -0.85 6.31 -13.21
N THR A 161 -1.24 7.55 -12.99
CA THR A 161 -0.29 8.64 -12.69
C THR A 161 0.34 8.49 -11.31
N GLY A 162 -0.35 7.87 -10.35
CA GLY A 162 0.16 7.66 -9.01
C GLY A 162 1.30 6.64 -8.95
N THR A 163 1.18 5.50 -9.63
CA THR A 163 2.29 4.52 -9.71
C THR A 163 3.50 5.13 -10.43
N ARG A 164 3.28 5.93 -11.48
CA ARG A 164 4.36 6.67 -12.16
C ARG A 164 5.04 7.68 -11.22
N LEU A 165 4.28 8.41 -10.42
CA LEU A 165 4.82 9.35 -9.43
C LEU A 165 5.70 8.62 -8.41
N MET A 166 5.21 7.49 -7.84
CA MET A 166 5.98 6.72 -6.88
C MET A 166 7.26 6.15 -7.49
N ALA A 167 7.21 5.70 -8.74
CA ALA A 167 8.40 5.25 -9.47
C ALA A 167 9.42 6.38 -9.68
N MET A 168 8.98 7.60 -10.04
CA MET A 168 9.88 8.76 -10.16
C MET A 168 10.50 9.14 -8.82
N LEU A 169 9.72 9.17 -7.74
CA LEU A 169 10.19 9.51 -6.41
C LEU A 169 11.23 8.51 -5.91
N SER A 170 10.88 7.24 -5.95
CA SER A 170 11.74 6.18 -5.42
C SER A 170 13.04 6.03 -6.21
N THR A 171 13.00 6.14 -7.53
CA THR A 171 14.22 6.11 -8.37
C THR A 171 15.10 7.33 -8.17
N ALA A 172 14.52 8.53 -8.02
CA ALA A 172 15.31 9.72 -7.70
C ALA A 172 16.02 9.58 -6.34
N MET A 173 15.36 9.01 -5.34
CA MET A 173 16.00 8.76 -4.04
C MET A 173 17.04 7.64 -4.13
N LEU A 174 16.76 6.55 -4.85
CA LEU A 174 17.70 5.44 -5.05
C LEU A 174 18.99 5.91 -5.74
N ASP A 175 18.88 6.62 -6.87
CA ASP A 175 20.03 7.11 -7.63
C ASP A 175 20.82 8.17 -6.83
N THR A 176 20.09 9.02 -6.07
CA THR A 176 20.73 9.95 -5.14
C THR A 176 21.53 9.20 -4.06
N LEU A 177 20.98 8.13 -3.46
CA LEU A 177 21.69 7.34 -2.45
C LEU A 177 22.88 6.62 -3.04
N ALA A 178 22.73 6.01 -4.21
CA ALA A 178 23.80 5.31 -4.93
C ALA A 178 25.04 6.19 -5.15
N ALA A 179 24.84 7.48 -5.41
CA ALA A 179 25.92 8.45 -5.57
C ALA A 179 26.81 8.64 -4.33
N PHE A 180 26.30 8.29 -3.11
CA PHE A 180 27.02 8.39 -1.85
C PHE A 180 27.60 7.06 -1.35
N THR A 181 27.18 5.95 -1.93
CA THR A 181 27.59 4.62 -1.46
C THR A 181 27.77 3.67 -2.63
N GLN A 182 28.73 2.74 -2.49
CA GLN A 182 28.91 1.63 -3.43
C GLN A 182 28.09 0.37 -3.04
N GLN A 183 27.19 0.49 -2.07
CA GLN A 183 26.38 -0.64 -1.57
C GLN A 183 25.09 -0.84 -2.36
N VAL A 184 24.76 0.07 -3.25
CA VAL A 184 23.59 0.01 -4.10
C VAL A 184 23.92 0.56 -5.48
N ASP A 185 23.46 -0.13 -6.51
CA ASP A 185 23.61 0.33 -7.90
C ASP A 185 22.53 1.36 -8.24
N PRO A 186 22.86 2.40 -9.02
CA PRO A 186 21.87 3.35 -9.47
C PRO A 186 20.92 2.71 -10.50
N TYR A 187 19.68 3.16 -10.50
CA TYR A 187 18.72 2.75 -11.52
C TYR A 187 19.08 3.31 -12.92
N ARG A 188 19.34 4.61 -13.04
CA ARG A 188 19.63 5.28 -14.32
C ARG A 188 20.63 6.41 -14.24
N ILE A 189 20.74 7.10 -13.11
CA ILE A 189 21.60 8.27 -12.97
C ILE A 189 22.86 7.87 -12.20
N ASP A 190 23.85 7.40 -12.95
CA ASP A 190 25.14 6.99 -12.41
C ASP A 190 26.10 8.19 -12.35
N VAL A 191 26.13 8.86 -11.21
CA VAL A 191 26.94 10.03 -10.92
C VAL A 191 27.50 9.96 -9.51
N ASN A 192 28.60 10.65 -9.25
CA ASN A 192 29.18 10.74 -7.92
C ASN A 192 28.68 12.00 -7.20
N ALA A 193 28.36 11.84 -5.92
CA ALA A 193 28.01 12.98 -5.08
C ALA A 193 29.19 13.95 -4.90
N PRO A 194 28.93 15.25 -4.80
CA PRO A 194 30.00 16.22 -4.50
C PRO A 194 30.68 15.91 -3.16
N THR A 195 32.00 16.04 -3.12
CA THR A 195 32.79 15.78 -1.91
C THR A 195 32.28 16.65 -0.76
N GLY A 196 31.94 16.02 0.36
CA GLY A 196 31.45 16.69 1.57
C GLY A 196 29.97 17.10 1.52
N ALA A 197 29.23 16.76 0.47
CA ALA A 197 27.78 16.95 0.44
C ALA A 197 27.07 16.07 1.49
N ASN A 198 26.03 16.60 2.11
CA ASN A 198 25.24 15.87 3.10
C ASN A 198 24.26 14.92 2.39
N ARG A 199 24.37 13.62 2.67
CA ARG A 199 23.55 12.56 2.03
C ARG A 199 22.05 12.73 2.32
N ASN A 200 21.68 12.97 3.58
CA ASN A 200 20.27 13.07 3.96
C ASN A 200 19.64 14.35 3.39
N ALA A 201 20.42 15.44 3.29
CA ALA A 201 20.00 16.64 2.56
C ALA A 201 19.78 16.35 1.06
N ALA A 202 20.63 15.52 0.45
CA ALA A 202 20.46 15.16 -0.95
C ALA A 202 19.18 14.34 -1.18
N LEU A 203 18.89 13.35 -0.30
CA LEU A 203 17.64 12.59 -0.36
C LEU A 203 16.41 13.51 -0.19
N ALA A 204 16.45 14.43 0.78
CA ALA A 204 15.38 15.42 0.96
C ALA A 204 15.23 16.35 -0.26
N GLY A 205 16.34 16.79 -0.85
CA GLY A 205 16.35 17.62 -2.07
C GLY A 205 15.74 16.91 -3.27
N ALA A 206 16.06 15.62 -3.46
CA ALA A 206 15.52 14.80 -4.53
C ALA A 206 13.99 14.60 -4.37
N ALA A 207 13.56 14.17 -3.20
CA ALA A 207 12.16 13.90 -2.91
C ALA A 207 11.31 15.17 -3.00
N HIS A 208 11.74 16.26 -2.35
CA HIS A 208 11.07 17.54 -2.44
C HIS A 208 10.94 18.04 -3.89
N ARG A 209 11.98 17.86 -4.72
CA ARG A 209 11.96 18.28 -6.12
C ARG A 209 10.92 17.50 -6.93
N ILE A 210 10.86 16.17 -6.79
CA ILE A 210 9.85 15.34 -7.48
C ILE A 210 8.45 15.75 -7.02
N LEU A 211 8.19 15.70 -5.72
CA LEU A 211 6.83 15.91 -5.18
C LEU A 211 6.30 17.32 -5.49
N SER A 212 7.11 18.37 -5.31
CA SER A 212 6.70 19.74 -5.60
C SER A 212 6.39 19.98 -7.08
N ARG A 213 6.98 19.21 -8.00
CA ARG A 213 6.73 19.32 -9.43
C ARG A 213 5.55 18.48 -9.91
N GLU A 214 5.37 17.30 -9.33
CA GLU A 214 4.32 16.38 -9.75
C GLU A 214 3.00 16.58 -8.99
N LEU A 215 3.06 17.14 -7.75
CA LEU A 215 1.89 17.46 -6.92
C LEU A 215 1.89 18.93 -6.46
N PRO A 216 1.87 19.90 -7.38
CA PRO A 216 1.95 21.32 -7.02
C PRO A 216 0.77 21.79 -6.16
N GLY A 217 -0.37 21.09 -6.19
CA GLY A 217 -1.53 21.37 -5.35
C GLY A 217 -1.29 21.07 -3.86
N GLU A 218 -0.29 20.26 -3.54
CA GLU A 218 0.04 19.81 -2.18
C GLU A 218 1.34 20.45 -1.66
N ALA A 219 1.70 21.62 -2.22
CA ALA A 219 2.96 22.31 -1.95
C ALA A 219 3.18 22.63 -0.45
N ALA A 220 2.12 22.94 0.28
CA ALA A 220 2.21 23.26 1.72
C ALA A 220 2.66 22.03 2.54
N LEU A 221 2.03 20.88 2.33
CA LEU A 221 2.35 19.61 2.99
C LEU A 221 3.80 19.18 2.66
N ILE A 222 4.16 19.25 1.39
CA ILE A 222 5.50 18.87 0.90
C ILE A 222 6.57 19.79 1.47
N GLN A 223 6.31 21.10 1.52
CA GLN A 223 7.23 22.08 2.08
C GLN A 223 7.40 21.90 3.59
N ASP A 224 6.32 21.57 4.29
CA ASP A 224 6.37 21.33 5.72
C ASP A 224 7.25 20.10 6.04
N GLN A 225 7.07 18.97 5.33
CA GLN A 225 7.98 17.82 5.47
C GLN A 225 9.44 18.19 5.13
N PHE A 226 9.65 19.02 4.11
CA PHE A 226 10.99 19.48 3.76
C PHE A 226 11.63 20.28 4.90
N ASN A 227 10.89 21.20 5.52
CA ASN A 227 11.36 21.98 6.65
C ASN A 227 11.71 21.10 7.86
N ARG A 228 10.89 20.08 8.15
CA ARG A 228 11.18 19.08 9.19
C ARG A 228 12.47 18.31 8.90
N SER A 229 12.63 17.84 7.66
CA SER A 229 13.85 17.15 7.25
C SER A 229 15.09 18.03 7.42
N LEU A 230 15.00 19.33 7.10
CA LEU A 230 16.12 20.26 7.29
C LEU A 230 16.49 20.48 8.75
N GLN A 231 15.51 20.48 9.67
CA GLN A 231 15.76 20.68 11.10
C GLN A 231 16.54 19.53 11.73
N SER A 232 16.40 18.31 11.20
CA SER A 232 17.10 17.11 11.70
C SER A 232 18.52 16.95 11.14
N LEU A 233 18.92 17.77 10.14
CA LEU A 233 20.20 17.59 9.46
C LEU A 233 21.39 18.07 10.30
N GLN A 234 22.39 17.20 10.40
CA GLN A 234 23.69 17.55 10.99
C GLN A 234 24.69 17.93 9.89
N GLY A 235 25.55 18.90 10.16
CA GLY A 235 26.61 19.32 9.25
C GLY A 235 26.69 20.83 9.03
N SER A 236 27.66 21.26 8.23
CA SER A 236 27.79 22.68 7.87
C SER A 236 26.70 23.10 6.87
N SER A 237 26.34 24.38 6.89
CA SER A 237 25.39 24.94 5.90
C SER A 237 25.85 24.67 4.46
N ALA A 238 27.15 24.73 4.17
CA ALA A 238 27.70 24.43 2.85
C ALA A 238 27.49 22.96 2.44
N SER A 239 27.71 22.02 3.37
CA SER A 239 27.47 20.59 3.15
C SER A 239 26.00 20.29 2.86
N ILE A 240 25.11 20.90 3.65
CA ILE A 240 23.65 20.75 3.48
C ILE A 240 23.21 21.32 2.13
N GLN A 241 23.62 22.54 1.78
CA GLN A 241 23.27 23.16 0.50
C GLN A 241 23.79 22.38 -0.70
N ALA A 242 25.03 21.85 -0.63
CA ALA A 242 25.59 20.99 -1.66
C ALA A 242 24.76 19.71 -1.85
N GLY A 243 24.32 19.08 -0.73
CA GLY A 243 23.44 17.93 -0.77
C GLY A 243 22.09 18.24 -1.41
N LEU A 244 21.40 19.29 -0.95
CA LEU A 244 20.10 19.71 -1.50
C LEU A 244 20.15 19.96 -3.01
N ALA A 245 21.17 20.69 -3.45
CA ALA A 245 21.35 21.01 -4.88
C ALA A 245 21.60 19.74 -5.70
N PHE A 246 22.44 18.84 -5.22
CA PHE A 246 22.76 17.58 -5.88
C PHE A 246 21.52 16.68 -6.02
N GLY A 247 20.76 16.45 -4.93
CA GLY A 247 19.54 15.63 -5.00
C GLY A 247 18.48 16.23 -5.93
N ALA A 248 18.33 17.55 -5.93
CA ALA A 248 17.41 18.23 -6.84
C ALA A 248 17.84 18.06 -8.32
N ASP A 249 19.13 18.04 -8.61
CA ASP A 249 19.65 17.79 -9.96
C ASP A 249 19.40 16.36 -10.42
N VAL A 250 19.64 15.35 -9.58
CA VAL A 250 19.29 13.95 -9.85
C VAL A 250 17.79 13.80 -10.15
N ALA A 251 16.95 14.43 -9.35
CA ALA A 251 15.50 14.42 -9.54
C ALA A 251 15.08 15.05 -10.88
N ASP A 252 15.69 16.18 -11.26
CA ASP A 252 15.41 16.82 -12.54
C ASP A 252 15.87 15.94 -13.73
N GLN A 253 16.96 15.18 -13.59
CA GLN A 253 17.39 14.20 -14.59
C GLN A 253 16.39 13.04 -14.72
N ILE A 254 15.92 12.44 -13.63
CA ILE A 254 14.86 11.40 -13.67
C ILE A 254 13.60 11.94 -14.34
N ARG A 255 13.16 13.16 -14.02
CA ARG A 255 12.02 13.79 -14.67
C ARG A 255 12.25 14.01 -16.19
N ALA A 256 13.44 14.39 -16.59
CA ALA A 256 13.79 14.56 -17.99
C ALA A 256 13.74 13.25 -18.78
N LEU A 257 14.19 12.13 -18.18
CA LEU A 257 14.08 10.79 -18.78
C LEU A 257 12.61 10.37 -19.03
N ARG A 258 11.69 10.86 -18.22
CA ARG A 258 10.26 10.53 -18.29
C ARG A 258 9.39 11.61 -18.94
N ALA A 259 10.00 12.70 -19.46
CA ALA A 259 9.26 13.83 -20.03
C ALA A 259 8.44 13.44 -21.28
N ASN A 260 8.93 12.47 -22.05
CA ASN A 260 8.32 12.03 -23.31
C ASN A 260 7.98 10.53 -23.28
N ASP A 261 7.59 9.98 -22.13
CA ASP A 261 7.30 8.57 -21.94
C ASP A 261 5.90 8.14 -22.43
N GLY A 262 5.10 9.07 -22.94
CA GLY A 262 3.73 8.83 -23.40
C GLY A 262 2.64 9.06 -22.35
N SER A 263 3.01 9.33 -21.09
CA SER A 263 2.05 9.52 -19.99
C SER A 263 1.15 10.75 -20.13
N SER A 264 1.55 11.73 -20.95
CA SER A 264 0.79 12.94 -21.27
C SER A 264 -0.17 12.78 -22.46
N ASN A 265 -0.29 11.57 -23.02
CA ASN A 265 -1.22 11.31 -24.13
C ASN A 265 -2.66 11.26 -23.62
N ASP A 266 -3.40 12.33 -23.88
CA ASP A 266 -4.80 12.54 -23.52
C ASP A 266 -5.78 12.39 -24.71
N ALA A 267 -5.33 11.75 -25.81
CA ALA A 267 -6.17 11.53 -26.99
C ALA A 267 -7.49 10.86 -26.60
N PRO A 268 -8.63 11.35 -27.11
CA PRO A 268 -9.95 10.80 -26.77
C PRO A 268 -10.06 9.31 -27.09
N TYR A 269 -10.65 8.55 -26.18
CA TYR A 269 -10.96 7.14 -26.39
C TYR A 269 -12.16 7.01 -27.34
N THR A 270 -12.00 6.18 -28.34
CA THR A 270 -13.11 5.76 -29.22
C THR A 270 -13.30 4.26 -29.01
N PRO A 271 -14.46 3.83 -28.46
CA PRO A 271 -14.74 2.41 -28.33
C PRO A 271 -14.72 1.72 -29.72
N PRO A 272 -14.21 0.48 -29.81
CA PRO A 272 -14.33 -0.29 -31.04
C PRO A 272 -15.79 -0.61 -31.33
N ASP A 273 -16.10 -0.86 -32.60
CA ASP A 273 -17.42 -1.36 -33.02
C ASP A 273 -17.68 -2.72 -32.35
N GLY A 274 -18.88 -2.89 -31.80
CA GLY A 274 -19.25 -4.13 -31.13
C GLY A 274 -20.69 -4.14 -30.65
N LEU A 275 -21.20 -5.34 -30.32
CA LEU A 275 -22.54 -5.48 -29.75
C LEU A 275 -22.53 -5.02 -28.27
N PRO A 276 -23.62 -4.35 -27.80
CA PRO A 276 -23.80 -4.06 -26.40
C PRO A 276 -23.66 -5.33 -25.52
N GLY A 277 -22.89 -5.24 -24.42
CA GLY A 277 -22.59 -6.38 -23.55
C GLY A 277 -21.36 -7.21 -23.97
N TYR A 278 -20.76 -6.94 -25.13
CA TYR A 278 -19.54 -7.62 -25.59
C TYR A 278 -18.32 -6.68 -25.62
N VAL A 279 -18.55 -5.39 -25.63
CA VAL A 279 -17.52 -4.35 -25.64
C VAL A 279 -17.82 -3.36 -24.52
N TRP A 280 -16.83 -3.07 -23.72
CA TRP A 280 -16.94 -2.05 -22.68
C TRP A 280 -17.14 -0.65 -23.29
N MET A 281 -18.07 0.09 -22.72
CA MET A 281 -18.40 1.46 -23.11
C MET A 281 -18.29 2.36 -21.88
N PRO A 282 -17.77 3.61 -22.03
CA PRO A 282 -17.87 4.59 -20.96
C PRO A 282 -19.32 4.82 -20.53
N ALA A 283 -19.53 5.03 -19.23
CA ALA A 283 -20.86 5.36 -18.71
C ALA A 283 -21.40 6.63 -19.39
N THR A 284 -22.70 6.66 -19.69
CA THR A 284 -23.36 7.83 -20.32
C THR A 284 -23.90 8.84 -19.31
N SER A 285 -23.92 8.48 -18.02
CA SER A 285 -24.43 9.31 -16.93
C SER A 285 -23.70 9.01 -15.62
N GLY A 286 -23.89 9.85 -14.61
CA GLY A 286 -23.29 9.68 -13.31
C GLY A 286 -21.90 10.32 -13.19
N PRO A 287 -21.19 10.07 -12.07
CA PRO A 287 -19.90 10.72 -11.76
C PRO A 287 -18.78 10.39 -12.75
N THR A 288 -18.87 9.26 -13.45
CA THR A 288 -17.88 8.78 -14.42
C THR A 288 -18.35 8.89 -15.88
N ALA A 289 -19.37 9.72 -16.13
CA ALA A 289 -19.93 9.89 -17.47
C ALA A 289 -18.87 10.32 -18.49
N ASN A 290 -18.80 9.59 -19.60
CA ASN A 290 -17.87 9.79 -20.71
C ASN A 290 -16.37 9.72 -20.31
N VAL A 291 -16.04 9.12 -19.17
CA VAL A 291 -14.66 8.92 -18.73
C VAL A 291 -14.16 7.56 -19.20
N ALA A 292 -13.01 7.53 -19.85
CA ALA A 292 -12.21 6.34 -20.16
C ALA A 292 -10.82 6.55 -19.54
N LEU A 293 -10.71 6.26 -18.24
CA LEU A 293 -9.52 6.58 -17.47
C LEU A 293 -8.30 5.78 -17.97
N GLY A 294 -7.27 6.51 -18.36
CA GLY A 294 -6.00 5.93 -18.79
C GLY A 294 -6.06 5.20 -20.14
N ALA A 295 -6.99 5.53 -21.04
CA ALA A 295 -7.17 4.84 -22.32
C ALA A 295 -5.86 4.67 -23.12
N ASN A 296 -4.93 5.60 -23.01
CA ASN A 296 -3.64 5.59 -23.71
C ASN A 296 -2.48 5.09 -22.83
N TRP A 297 -2.75 4.71 -21.56
CA TRP A 297 -1.70 4.38 -20.58
C TRP A 297 -0.90 3.13 -20.97
N GLY A 298 -1.50 2.18 -21.64
CA GLY A 298 -0.83 1.00 -22.18
C GLY A 298 0.25 1.29 -23.25
N SER A 299 0.38 2.55 -23.67
CA SER A 299 1.43 3.02 -24.58
C SER A 299 2.55 3.78 -23.88
N VAL A 300 2.48 3.93 -22.56
CA VAL A 300 3.55 4.54 -21.76
C VAL A 300 4.79 3.64 -21.82
N THR A 301 5.95 4.24 -22.00
CA THR A 301 7.23 3.51 -21.99
C THR A 301 7.43 2.85 -20.60
N PRO A 302 7.60 1.54 -20.53
CA PRO A 302 7.89 0.87 -19.26
C PRO A 302 9.18 1.40 -18.59
N TRP A 303 9.32 1.09 -17.32
CA TRP A 303 10.47 1.50 -16.51
C TRP A 303 11.62 0.50 -16.60
N VAL A 304 11.32 -0.76 -16.37
CA VAL A 304 12.33 -1.85 -16.27
C VAL A 304 12.11 -2.91 -17.35
N ILE A 305 10.86 -3.36 -17.55
CA ILE A 305 10.59 -4.38 -18.55
C ILE A 305 10.77 -3.83 -19.97
N SER A 306 11.22 -4.67 -20.90
CA SER A 306 11.48 -4.26 -22.27
C SER A 306 10.21 -4.01 -23.11
N GLY A 307 9.06 -4.42 -22.61
CA GLY A 307 7.74 -4.25 -23.25
C GLY A 307 6.67 -5.10 -22.57
N THR A 308 5.42 -4.85 -22.86
CA THR A 308 4.28 -5.51 -22.23
C THR A 308 3.95 -6.87 -22.83
N GLU A 309 4.42 -7.18 -24.04
CA GLU A 309 4.00 -8.37 -24.79
C GLU A 309 4.40 -9.70 -24.11
N ALA A 310 5.54 -9.72 -23.40
CA ALA A 310 6.00 -10.91 -22.67
C ALA A 310 5.18 -11.20 -21.40
N PHE A 311 4.34 -10.26 -20.98
CA PHE A 311 3.57 -10.33 -19.74
C PHE A 311 2.06 -10.37 -20.01
N ARG A 312 1.66 -10.64 -21.23
CA ARG A 312 0.25 -10.85 -21.57
C ARG A 312 -0.24 -12.14 -20.93
N SER A 313 -1.52 -12.16 -20.57
CA SER A 313 -2.18 -13.41 -20.20
C SER A 313 -2.23 -14.37 -21.38
N ASP A 314 -2.18 -15.66 -21.14
CA ASP A 314 -2.18 -16.74 -22.17
C ASP A 314 -3.48 -16.85 -22.98
N GLY A 315 -4.29 -15.83 -22.94
CA GLY A 315 -5.55 -15.73 -23.66
C GLY A 315 -6.75 -15.84 -22.73
N LEU A 316 -7.43 -14.73 -22.59
CA LEU A 316 -8.66 -14.62 -21.81
C LEU A 316 -9.72 -15.60 -22.35
N GLN A 317 -10.09 -16.57 -21.53
CA GLN A 317 -11.16 -17.52 -21.83
C GLN A 317 -12.52 -17.00 -21.36
N CYS A 318 -12.56 -16.29 -20.24
CA CYS A 318 -13.76 -15.73 -19.64
C CYS A 318 -14.21 -14.45 -20.35
N ARG A 319 -14.63 -14.61 -21.61
CA ARG A 319 -15.23 -13.54 -22.42
C ARG A 319 -16.53 -14.00 -23.02
N PRO A 320 -17.53 -13.12 -23.15
CA PRO A 320 -18.83 -13.51 -23.76
C PRO A 320 -18.72 -14.03 -25.19
N ASP A 321 -17.73 -13.54 -25.96
CA ASP A 321 -17.49 -13.90 -27.36
C ASP A 321 -16.51 -15.06 -27.55
N VAL A 322 -15.88 -15.56 -26.49
CA VAL A 322 -14.91 -16.68 -26.51
C VAL A 322 -15.50 -17.91 -25.84
N ASN A 323 -15.93 -17.82 -24.60
CA ASN A 323 -16.55 -18.91 -23.83
C ASN A 323 -17.67 -18.35 -22.97
N LEU A 324 -18.86 -18.26 -23.53
CA LEU A 324 -20.03 -17.68 -22.89
C LEU A 324 -20.42 -18.43 -21.61
N GLU A 325 -20.32 -19.77 -21.59
CA GLU A 325 -20.69 -20.56 -20.41
C GLU A 325 -19.77 -20.23 -19.20
N LEU A 326 -18.46 -20.25 -19.40
CA LEU A 326 -17.49 -19.88 -18.36
C LEU A 326 -17.71 -18.44 -17.91
N TYR A 327 -17.95 -17.52 -18.86
CA TYR A 327 -18.22 -16.12 -18.50
C TYR A 327 -19.51 -15.97 -17.68
N ALA A 328 -20.56 -16.67 -18.06
CA ALA A 328 -21.84 -16.68 -17.35
C ALA A 328 -21.70 -17.23 -15.92
N GLU A 329 -20.90 -18.29 -15.72
CA GLU A 329 -20.58 -18.82 -14.40
C GLU A 329 -19.89 -17.76 -13.52
N GLN A 330 -18.86 -17.11 -14.04
CA GLN A 330 -18.10 -16.10 -13.29
C GLN A 330 -18.91 -14.81 -13.10
N LEU A 331 -19.73 -14.40 -14.06
CA LEU A 331 -20.66 -13.27 -13.90
C LEU A 331 -21.69 -13.56 -12.80
N ASN A 332 -22.23 -14.80 -12.78
CA ASN A 332 -23.15 -15.24 -11.73
C ASN A 332 -22.46 -15.27 -10.35
N GLU A 333 -21.18 -15.67 -10.27
CA GLU A 333 -20.40 -15.57 -9.05
C GLU A 333 -20.35 -14.13 -8.54
N VAL A 334 -19.99 -13.17 -9.40
CA VAL A 334 -19.97 -11.74 -9.01
C VAL A 334 -21.35 -11.27 -8.56
N ARG A 335 -22.43 -11.69 -9.25
CA ARG A 335 -23.80 -11.35 -8.85
C ARG A 335 -24.12 -11.83 -7.43
N LEU A 336 -23.74 -13.06 -7.08
CA LEU A 336 -24.04 -13.69 -5.80
C LEU A 336 -23.14 -13.20 -4.64
N TYR A 337 -21.90 -12.82 -4.93
CA TYR A 337 -20.92 -12.45 -3.91
C TYR A 337 -20.56 -10.95 -3.90
N GLY A 338 -20.76 -10.23 -5.01
CA GLY A 338 -20.32 -8.85 -5.18
C GLY A 338 -21.39 -7.78 -4.91
N GLY A 339 -22.64 -8.18 -4.67
CA GLY A 339 -23.75 -7.24 -4.50
C GLY A 339 -23.76 -6.51 -3.16
N LEU A 340 -24.31 -5.30 -3.14
CA LEU A 340 -24.47 -4.47 -1.93
C LEU A 340 -25.49 -5.07 -0.96
N ALA A 341 -26.64 -5.52 -1.48
CA ALA A 341 -27.76 -6.04 -0.70
C ALA A 341 -28.55 -7.07 -1.50
N ASN A 342 -29.37 -7.86 -0.83
CA ASN A 342 -30.34 -8.72 -1.49
C ASN A 342 -31.31 -7.90 -2.34
N THR A 343 -31.70 -8.45 -3.50
CA THR A 343 -32.73 -7.92 -4.38
C THR A 343 -33.86 -8.94 -4.54
N ALA A 344 -34.82 -8.66 -5.40
CA ALA A 344 -35.86 -9.62 -5.75
C ALA A 344 -35.30 -10.81 -6.57
N GLN A 345 -34.21 -10.61 -7.34
CA GLN A 345 -33.60 -11.60 -8.23
C GLN A 345 -32.32 -12.21 -7.64
N THR A 346 -31.69 -11.57 -6.64
CA THR A 346 -30.42 -12.00 -6.09
C THR A 346 -30.48 -12.12 -4.57
N THR A 347 -30.19 -13.32 -4.07
CA THR A 347 -29.87 -13.55 -2.65
C THR A 347 -28.36 -13.70 -2.55
N LEU A 348 -27.73 -12.82 -1.76
CA LEU A 348 -26.28 -12.82 -1.57
C LEU A 348 -25.82 -14.04 -0.79
N LEU A 349 -24.69 -14.60 -1.20
CA LEU A 349 -24.00 -15.72 -0.56
C LEU A 349 -22.72 -15.29 0.16
N ARG A 350 -22.31 -14.04 0.00
CA ARG A 350 -21.09 -13.49 0.61
C ARG A 350 -21.14 -13.56 2.14
N SER A 351 -20.07 -14.07 2.76
CA SER A 351 -19.90 -14.10 4.20
C SER A 351 -19.54 -12.70 4.77
N PRO A 352 -19.66 -12.49 6.09
CA PRO A 352 -19.14 -11.29 6.75
C PRO A 352 -17.64 -11.08 6.51
N GLU A 353 -16.83 -12.14 6.57
CA GLU A 353 -15.39 -12.07 6.30
C GLU A 353 -15.08 -11.63 4.86
N GLN A 354 -15.78 -12.19 3.87
CA GLN A 354 -15.64 -11.76 2.47
C GLN A 354 -16.06 -10.30 2.26
N THR A 355 -17.00 -9.80 3.08
CA THR A 355 -17.37 -8.39 3.08
C THR A 355 -16.23 -7.53 3.65
N GLU A 356 -15.62 -7.97 4.77
CA GLU A 356 -14.47 -7.31 5.36
C GLU A 356 -13.29 -7.28 4.39
N ILE A 357 -12.95 -8.40 3.75
CA ILE A 357 -11.89 -8.47 2.72
C ILE A 357 -12.15 -7.45 1.61
N ALA A 358 -13.37 -7.41 1.06
CA ALA A 358 -13.70 -6.49 -0.03
C ALA A 358 -13.52 -5.01 0.36
N LEU A 359 -13.90 -4.66 1.58
CA LEU A 359 -13.80 -3.30 2.08
C LEU A 359 -12.36 -2.96 2.50
N PHE A 360 -11.63 -3.89 3.11
CA PHE A 360 -10.26 -3.70 3.55
C PHE A 360 -9.32 -3.32 2.39
N TRP A 361 -9.46 -3.96 1.24
CA TRP A 361 -8.66 -3.75 0.03
C TRP A 361 -9.28 -2.75 -0.96
N ALA A 362 -10.34 -2.05 -0.61
CA ALA A 362 -11.06 -1.22 -1.57
C ALA A 362 -10.19 -0.08 -2.15
N TYR A 363 -9.74 0.84 -1.32
CA TYR A 363 -8.88 1.98 -1.66
C TYR A 363 -9.21 2.71 -2.98
N ASP A 364 -10.46 2.61 -3.42
CA ASP A 364 -10.94 3.26 -4.64
C ASP A 364 -11.29 4.73 -4.41
N ARG A 365 -11.49 5.14 -3.15
CA ARG A 365 -11.77 6.54 -2.81
C ARG A 365 -10.54 7.42 -3.11
N PRO A 366 -10.77 8.63 -3.65
CA PRO A 366 -9.67 9.54 -3.96
C PRO A 366 -8.90 10.06 -2.72
N ASP A 367 -9.55 10.09 -1.54
CA ASP A 367 -9.00 10.56 -0.27
C ASP A 367 -8.35 9.43 0.57
N THR A 368 -7.78 8.45 -0.10
CA THR A 368 -6.97 7.37 0.49
C THR A 368 -5.58 7.34 -0.16
N PHE A 369 -4.71 6.45 0.31
CA PHE A 369 -3.41 6.20 -0.33
C PHE A 369 -3.54 5.55 -1.70
N ARG A 370 -4.73 5.19 -2.14
CA ARG A 370 -5.02 4.40 -3.33
C ARG A 370 -4.41 2.99 -3.24
N PRO A 371 -4.74 2.04 -4.14
CA PRO A 371 -4.30 0.66 -4.00
C PRO A 371 -2.78 0.49 -3.94
N TYR A 372 -2.06 1.16 -4.83
CA TYR A 372 -0.59 1.12 -4.84
C TYR A 372 0.03 1.68 -3.56
N GLY A 373 -0.61 2.68 -2.96
CA GLY A 373 -0.12 3.27 -1.72
C GLY A 373 -0.39 2.40 -0.50
N GLN A 374 -1.49 1.65 -0.45
CA GLN A 374 -1.71 0.65 0.59
C GLN A 374 -0.60 -0.41 0.57
N LEU A 375 -0.23 -0.92 -0.59
CA LEU A 375 0.83 -1.91 -0.72
C LEU A 375 2.20 -1.35 -0.34
N LEU A 376 2.49 -0.09 -0.69
CA LEU A 376 3.71 0.60 -0.23
C LEU A 376 3.70 0.83 1.29
N ASP A 377 2.54 1.15 1.86
CA ASP A 377 2.36 1.33 3.29
C ASP A 377 2.67 0.05 4.06
N ILE A 378 2.12 -1.07 3.60
CA ILE A 378 2.42 -2.41 4.14
C ILE A 378 3.91 -2.74 4.00
N ALA A 379 4.52 -2.45 2.83
CA ALA A 379 5.95 -2.69 2.63
C ALA A 379 6.83 -1.88 3.59
N MET A 380 6.47 -0.64 3.90
CA MET A 380 7.17 0.17 4.89
C MET A 380 7.02 -0.39 6.31
N ASP A 381 5.84 -0.90 6.67
CA ASP A 381 5.61 -1.52 7.97
C ASP A 381 6.43 -2.80 8.14
N VAL A 382 6.48 -3.66 7.10
CA VAL A 382 7.32 -4.87 7.09
C VAL A 382 8.81 -4.50 7.15
N ALA A 383 9.26 -3.51 6.38
CA ALA A 383 10.64 -3.03 6.42
C ALA A 383 11.03 -2.54 7.83
N ALA A 384 10.12 -1.88 8.53
CA ALA A 384 10.31 -1.47 9.90
C ALA A 384 10.32 -2.66 10.88
N GLN A 385 9.43 -3.63 10.70
CA GLN A 385 9.38 -4.86 11.50
C GLN A 385 10.69 -5.66 11.38
N GLU A 386 11.21 -5.77 10.16
CA GLU A 386 12.44 -6.52 9.85
C GLU A 386 13.72 -5.68 10.07
N GLU A 387 13.59 -4.47 10.61
CA GLU A 387 14.70 -3.57 10.96
C GLU A 387 15.68 -3.32 9.79
N THR A 388 15.14 -3.17 8.58
CA THR A 388 15.95 -3.00 7.37
C THR A 388 16.73 -1.69 7.36
N CYS A 389 17.89 -1.69 6.71
CA CYS A 389 18.73 -0.50 6.61
C CYS A 389 18.31 0.42 5.45
N LEU A 390 18.84 1.65 5.45
CA LEU A 390 18.58 2.69 4.45
C LEU A 390 18.76 2.20 3.00
N THR A 391 19.81 1.42 2.71
CA THR A 391 20.07 0.89 1.37
C THR A 391 19.04 -0.13 0.95
N THR A 392 18.69 -1.06 1.85
CA THR A 392 17.62 -2.04 1.61
C THR A 392 16.27 -1.35 1.41
N ASN A 393 15.96 -0.33 2.19
CA ASN A 393 14.72 0.44 2.04
C ASN A 393 14.65 1.16 0.69
N ALA A 394 15.77 1.76 0.23
CA ALA A 394 15.83 2.40 -1.08
C ALA A 394 15.61 1.38 -2.22
N GLN A 395 16.23 0.21 -2.14
CA GLN A 395 16.06 -0.87 -3.12
C GLN A 395 14.63 -1.43 -3.11
N LEU A 396 14.07 -1.72 -1.94
CA LEU A 396 12.72 -2.25 -1.75
C LEU A 396 11.66 -1.30 -2.33
N ILE A 397 11.67 -0.04 -1.88
CA ILE A 397 10.66 0.95 -2.29
C ILE A 397 10.78 1.27 -3.78
N ALA A 398 12.00 1.33 -4.34
CA ALA A 398 12.20 1.51 -5.77
C ALA A 398 11.70 0.29 -6.56
N SER A 399 12.07 -0.94 -6.17
CA SER A 399 11.64 -2.16 -6.84
C SER A 399 10.12 -2.30 -6.86
N LEU A 400 9.47 -2.08 -5.72
CA LEU A 400 8.01 -2.18 -5.61
C LEU A 400 7.31 -1.10 -6.43
N SER A 401 7.78 0.15 -6.36
CA SER A 401 7.21 1.25 -7.15
C SER A 401 7.36 1.03 -8.65
N LEU A 402 8.52 0.55 -9.09
CA LEU A 402 8.81 0.23 -10.50
C LEU A 402 7.97 -0.96 -10.99
N ALA A 403 7.89 -2.04 -10.19
CA ALA A 403 7.08 -3.20 -10.53
C ALA A 403 5.60 -2.84 -10.66
N MET A 404 5.04 -2.06 -9.73
CA MET A 404 3.66 -1.60 -9.81
C MET A 404 3.43 -0.66 -11.01
N ALA A 405 4.38 0.23 -11.32
CA ALA A 405 4.25 1.11 -12.48
C ALA A 405 4.24 0.32 -13.79
N ASP A 406 5.13 -0.65 -13.96
CA ASP A 406 5.21 -1.49 -15.15
C ASP A 406 4.00 -2.43 -15.25
N SER A 407 3.54 -3.02 -14.13
CA SER A 407 2.36 -3.89 -14.13
C SER A 407 1.08 -3.13 -14.46
N VAL A 408 0.95 -1.86 -14.04
CA VAL A 408 -0.18 -0.99 -14.41
C VAL A 408 -0.13 -0.65 -15.91
N ILE A 409 1.05 -0.45 -16.51
CA ILE A 409 1.17 -0.28 -17.97
C ILE A 409 0.69 -1.56 -18.69
N CYS A 410 1.11 -2.74 -18.23
CA CYS A 410 0.62 -4.03 -18.75
C CYS A 410 -0.89 -4.17 -18.61
N ALA A 411 -1.42 -3.90 -17.42
CA ALA A 411 -2.86 -4.01 -17.16
C ALA A 411 -3.68 -3.06 -18.06
N TRP A 412 -3.25 -1.81 -18.19
CA TRP A 412 -3.96 -0.83 -19.05
C TRP A 412 -3.82 -1.14 -20.53
N LYS A 413 -2.72 -1.75 -20.98
CA LYS A 413 -2.58 -2.25 -22.34
C LYS A 413 -3.64 -3.31 -22.63
N GLU A 414 -3.78 -4.31 -21.77
CA GLU A 414 -4.78 -5.37 -21.93
C GLU A 414 -6.21 -4.84 -21.81
N LYS A 415 -6.50 -3.95 -20.85
CA LYS A 415 -7.84 -3.35 -20.68
C LYS A 415 -8.39 -2.78 -21.98
N TYR A 416 -7.61 -1.94 -22.64
CA TYR A 416 -8.03 -1.24 -23.86
C TYR A 416 -7.74 -2.01 -25.16
N THR A 417 -7.13 -3.20 -25.06
CA THR A 417 -7.02 -4.16 -26.16
C THR A 417 -8.21 -5.15 -26.13
N VAL A 418 -8.51 -5.68 -24.95
CA VAL A 418 -9.57 -6.69 -24.74
C VAL A 418 -10.95 -6.05 -24.64
N VAL A 419 -11.03 -4.88 -24.03
CA VAL A 419 -12.25 -4.06 -23.82
C VAL A 419 -13.42 -4.83 -23.19
N GLN A 420 -13.13 -5.71 -22.22
CA GLN A 420 -14.14 -6.54 -21.56
C GLN A 420 -15.12 -5.68 -20.76
N PRO A 421 -16.44 -5.90 -20.89
CA PRO A 421 -17.46 -5.22 -20.10
C PRO A 421 -17.34 -5.51 -18.61
N ARG A 422 -17.81 -4.59 -17.79
CA ARG A 422 -17.86 -4.74 -16.34
C ARG A 422 -19.06 -5.58 -15.89
N PRO A 423 -18.93 -6.34 -14.79
CA PRO A 423 -20.04 -7.15 -14.26
C PRO A 423 -21.32 -6.34 -14.03
N TRP A 424 -21.22 -5.13 -13.48
CA TRP A 424 -22.40 -4.30 -13.22
C TRP A 424 -23.19 -3.96 -14.48
N ASP A 425 -22.50 -3.62 -15.56
CA ASP A 425 -23.14 -3.29 -16.85
C ASP A 425 -23.93 -4.48 -17.42
N LEU A 426 -23.43 -5.69 -17.20
CA LEU A 426 -24.04 -6.91 -17.73
C LEU A 426 -25.15 -7.45 -16.83
N ILE A 427 -24.98 -7.40 -15.51
CA ILE A 427 -25.98 -7.85 -14.54
C ILE A 427 -27.22 -6.95 -14.60
N THR A 428 -27.05 -5.64 -14.75
CA THR A 428 -28.16 -4.70 -14.78
C THR A 428 -28.72 -4.45 -16.18
N GLY A 429 -27.90 -4.68 -17.21
CA GLY A 429 -28.24 -4.45 -18.61
C GLY A 429 -29.05 -5.58 -19.25
N SER A 430 -29.31 -5.44 -20.55
CA SER A 430 -30.09 -6.42 -21.30
C SER A 430 -29.28 -7.66 -21.75
N PHE A 431 -27.97 -7.68 -21.52
CA PHE A 431 -27.12 -8.82 -21.90
C PHE A 431 -27.62 -10.12 -21.28
N SER A 432 -27.87 -10.14 -19.99
CA SER A 432 -28.35 -11.33 -19.26
C SER A 432 -29.74 -11.84 -19.67
N ASP A 433 -30.50 -11.07 -20.45
CA ASP A 433 -31.78 -11.50 -21.01
C ASP A 433 -31.62 -12.11 -22.43
N THR A 434 -30.47 -11.86 -23.07
CA THR A 434 -30.29 -12.13 -24.52
C THR A 434 -29.11 -13.04 -24.85
N ASP A 435 -28.27 -13.39 -23.87
CA ASP A 435 -27.09 -14.23 -24.07
C ASP A 435 -27.40 -15.73 -24.24
N GLY A 436 -28.61 -16.16 -23.87
CA GLY A 436 -29.04 -17.54 -23.95
C GLY A 436 -28.59 -18.45 -22.81
N SER A 437 -27.89 -17.91 -21.80
CA SER A 437 -27.46 -18.66 -20.61
C SER A 437 -28.52 -18.59 -19.51
N ALA A 438 -28.81 -19.72 -18.87
CA ALA A 438 -29.68 -19.78 -17.69
C ALA A 438 -28.96 -19.34 -16.40
N LEU A 439 -27.64 -19.19 -16.42
CA LEU A 439 -26.84 -18.76 -15.28
C LEU A 439 -26.86 -17.24 -15.09
N THR A 440 -26.99 -16.51 -16.19
CA THR A 440 -27.09 -15.06 -16.16
C THR A 440 -28.53 -14.65 -15.87
N VAL A 441 -28.70 -13.78 -14.87
CA VAL A 441 -30.00 -13.26 -14.46
C VAL A 441 -29.90 -11.74 -14.43
N ARG A 442 -30.74 -11.09 -15.24
CA ARG A 442 -30.85 -9.63 -15.20
C ARG A 442 -31.41 -9.17 -13.86
N ASP A 443 -30.69 -8.26 -13.22
CA ASP A 443 -31.09 -7.68 -11.96
C ASP A 443 -30.87 -6.16 -11.99
N THR A 444 -31.85 -5.42 -12.40
CA THR A 444 -31.78 -3.95 -12.53
C THR A 444 -31.67 -3.21 -11.20
N ALA A 445 -31.93 -3.89 -10.09
CA ALA A 445 -31.78 -3.34 -8.75
C ALA A 445 -30.41 -3.68 -8.11
N TRP A 446 -29.62 -4.55 -8.77
CA TRP A 446 -28.33 -4.95 -8.26
C TRP A 446 -27.34 -3.78 -8.27
N ARG A 447 -26.60 -3.62 -7.16
CA ARG A 447 -25.57 -2.63 -7.00
C ARG A 447 -24.30 -3.30 -6.47
N THR A 448 -23.14 -2.82 -6.86
CA THR A 448 -21.87 -3.34 -6.35
C THR A 448 -21.70 -3.00 -4.86
N LEU A 449 -21.02 -3.88 -4.10
CA LEU A 449 -20.69 -3.58 -2.70
C LEU A 449 -19.87 -2.30 -2.60
N LEU A 450 -18.89 -2.12 -3.47
CA LEU A 450 -17.98 -0.97 -3.42
C LEU A 450 -18.66 0.37 -3.75
N SER A 451 -19.84 0.35 -4.37
CA SER A 451 -20.62 1.59 -4.54
C SER A 451 -21.07 2.22 -3.22
N SER A 452 -21.07 1.45 -2.13
CA SER A 452 -21.34 1.97 -0.78
C SER A 452 -20.23 2.89 -0.25
N ILE A 453 -19.01 2.78 -0.78
CA ILE A 453 -17.83 3.54 -0.35
C ILE A 453 -17.72 4.86 -1.15
N ASN A 454 -17.82 4.79 -2.47
CA ASN A 454 -17.51 5.91 -3.36
C ASN A 454 -18.67 6.37 -4.27
N GLY A 455 -19.83 5.70 -4.19
CA GLY A 455 -20.99 5.98 -5.03
C GLY A 455 -20.84 5.56 -6.50
N ILE A 456 -19.79 4.84 -6.85
CA ILE A 456 -19.46 4.41 -8.22
C ILE A 456 -19.73 2.91 -8.36
N GLU A 457 -20.62 2.53 -9.26
CA GLU A 457 -20.98 1.13 -9.51
C GLU A 457 -19.88 0.37 -10.27
N SER A 458 -19.19 1.07 -11.17
CA SER A 458 -18.18 0.49 -12.04
C SER A 458 -17.06 1.49 -12.27
N PRO A 459 -15.80 1.11 -12.03
CA PRO A 459 -14.66 1.97 -12.39
C PRO A 459 -14.68 2.33 -13.89
N PRO A 460 -14.26 3.55 -14.28
CA PRO A 460 -14.39 4.06 -15.64
C PRO A 460 -13.32 3.52 -16.59
N PHE A 461 -13.17 2.20 -16.67
CA PHE A 461 -12.26 1.47 -17.56
C PHE A 461 -12.67 -0.01 -17.67
N PRO A 462 -12.28 -0.74 -18.75
CA PRO A 462 -12.64 -2.14 -18.96
C PRO A 462 -12.28 -3.06 -17.80
N ASP A 463 -12.94 -4.23 -17.72
CA ASP A 463 -12.75 -5.20 -16.64
C ASP A 463 -11.33 -5.81 -16.66
N PHE A 464 -10.98 -6.54 -17.69
CA PHE A 464 -9.74 -7.31 -17.81
C PHE A 464 -8.56 -6.45 -18.29
N LEU A 465 -7.43 -6.47 -17.61
CA LEU A 465 -6.98 -7.05 -16.36
C LEU A 465 -7.39 -6.19 -15.15
N SER A 466 -7.51 -6.81 -13.95
CA SER A 466 -7.72 -6.07 -12.71
C SER A 466 -6.46 -5.31 -12.28
N GLY A 467 -6.57 -3.99 -12.09
CA GLY A 467 -5.42 -3.16 -11.65
C GLY A 467 -4.95 -3.50 -10.23
N HIS A 468 -5.87 -3.70 -9.28
CA HIS A 468 -5.55 -4.14 -7.90
C HIS A 468 -4.77 -5.46 -7.92
N SER A 469 -5.35 -6.47 -8.59
CA SER A 469 -4.75 -7.81 -8.64
C SER A 469 -3.36 -7.81 -9.27
N THR A 470 -3.13 -6.97 -10.31
CA THR A 470 -1.82 -6.85 -10.93
C THR A 470 -0.79 -6.22 -9.96
N MET A 471 -1.20 -5.19 -9.22
CA MET A 471 -0.35 -4.58 -8.20
C MET A 471 -0.11 -5.53 -7.02
N GLY A 472 -1.13 -6.27 -6.57
CA GLY A 472 -1.01 -7.30 -5.52
C GLY A 472 -0.03 -8.41 -5.90
N GLY A 473 -0.03 -8.86 -7.16
CA GLY A 473 0.95 -9.83 -7.67
C GLY A 473 2.38 -9.26 -7.66
N SER A 474 2.57 -8.00 -8.10
CA SER A 474 3.87 -7.33 -8.05
C SER A 474 4.38 -7.18 -6.61
N PHE A 475 3.50 -6.80 -5.68
CA PHE A 475 3.80 -6.75 -4.26
C PHE A 475 4.28 -8.11 -3.74
N ALA A 476 3.51 -9.17 -3.97
CA ALA A 476 3.86 -10.51 -3.51
C ALA A 476 5.25 -10.94 -4.00
N SER A 477 5.56 -10.72 -5.26
CA SER A 477 6.84 -11.10 -5.86
C SER A 477 8.01 -10.29 -5.31
N VAL A 478 7.88 -8.96 -5.23
CA VAL A 478 8.95 -8.08 -4.74
C VAL A 478 9.20 -8.32 -3.25
N MET A 479 8.15 -8.39 -2.43
CA MET A 479 8.30 -8.62 -0.99
C MET A 479 8.95 -9.97 -0.68
N SER A 480 8.55 -11.04 -1.39
CA SER A 480 9.18 -12.36 -1.25
C SER A 480 10.68 -12.34 -1.63
N HIS A 481 11.08 -11.54 -2.61
CA HIS A 481 12.50 -11.40 -2.97
C HIS A 481 13.31 -10.77 -1.83
N PHE A 482 12.78 -9.73 -1.16
CA PHE A 482 13.52 -9.01 -0.12
C PHE A 482 13.50 -9.71 1.25
N PHE A 483 12.40 -10.38 1.58
CA PHE A 483 12.16 -10.89 2.93
C PHE A 483 12.07 -12.42 3.02
N GLY A 484 12.02 -13.12 1.88
CA GLY A 484 11.86 -14.58 1.85
C GLY A 484 10.42 -15.01 2.18
N ASP A 485 10.27 -16.24 2.66
CA ASP A 485 8.96 -16.89 2.79
C ASP A 485 8.44 -16.99 4.23
N ASP A 486 9.26 -16.69 5.23
CA ASP A 486 8.97 -16.98 6.65
C ASP A 486 8.49 -15.76 7.46
N VAL A 487 8.12 -14.66 6.79
CA VAL A 487 7.67 -13.43 7.47
C VAL A 487 6.16 -13.47 7.71
N THR A 488 5.77 -13.29 8.97
CA THR A 488 4.37 -12.99 9.35
C THR A 488 4.25 -11.48 9.57
N PHE A 489 3.21 -10.86 9.02
CA PHE A 489 2.96 -9.44 9.22
C PHE A 489 1.48 -9.12 9.40
N SER A 490 1.20 -7.94 9.92
CA SER A 490 -0.16 -7.42 10.04
C SER A 490 -0.32 -6.12 9.26
N ALA A 491 -1.49 -5.91 8.70
CA ALA A 491 -1.85 -4.72 7.95
C ALA A 491 -3.13 -4.08 8.49
N THR A 492 -3.25 -2.77 8.30
CA THR A 492 -4.45 -1.97 8.60
C THR A 492 -5.03 -1.39 7.31
N SER A 493 -6.23 -0.84 7.38
CA SER A 493 -6.87 -0.22 6.22
C SER A 493 -7.51 1.12 6.58
N GLN A 494 -7.31 2.12 5.71
CA GLN A 494 -7.99 3.42 5.81
C GLN A 494 -9.49 3.32 5.51
N GLU A 495 -9.90 2.26 4.79
CA GLU A 495 -11.31 2.02 4.48
C GLU A 495 -12.07 1.33 5.61
N LEU A 496 -11.34 0.61 6.50
CA LEU A 496 -11.87 -0.07 7.69
C LEU A 496 -11.02 0.26 8.92
N PRO A 497 -11.12 1.48 9.46
CA PRO A 497 -10.37 1.87 10.66
C PRO A 497 -10.61 0.92 11.84
N GLY A 498 -9.54 0.50 12.49
CA GLY A 498 -9.60 -0.43 13.64
C GLY A 498 -9.61 -1.91 13.29
N ILE A 499 -9.72 -2.28 12.02
CA ILE A 499 -9.56 -3.67 11.58
C ILE A 499 -8.08 -3.92 11.25
N VAL A 500 -7.57 -5.02 11.79
CA VAL A 500 -6.19 -5.50 11.54
C VAL A 500 -6.30 -6.89 10.93
N ARG A 501 -5.67 -7.09 9.79
CA ARG A 501 -5.54 -8.41 9.15
C ARG A 501 -4.10 -8.89 9.29
N THR A 502 -3.94 -10.17 9.64
CA THR A 502 -2.62 -10.81 9.81
C THR A 502 -2.45 -11.87 8.73
N PHE A 503 -1.28 -11.88 8.13
CA PHE A 503 -0.88 -12.79 7.06
C PHE A 503 0.32 -13.63 7.54
N ASP A 504 0.16 -14.93 7.55
CA ASP A 504 1.18 -15.90 8.00
C ASP A 504 1.45 -17.01 6.98
N GLY A 505 0.84 -16.90 5.81
CA GLY A 505 0.93 -17.82 4.71
C GLY A 505 -0.34 -18.67 4.55
N THR A 506 -0.49 -19.23 3.36
CA THR A 506 -1.67 -19.99 2.98
C THR A 506 -1.31 -21.21 2.14
N THR A 507 -2.29 -22.02 1.83
CA THR A 507 -2.19 -23.09 0.83
C THR A 507 -3.09 -22.74 -0.35
N ASP A 508 -2.53 -22.67 -1.55
CA ASP A 508 -3.29 -22.34 -2.75
C ASP A 508 -4.23 -23.47 -3.20
N ALA A 509 -5.06 -23.21 -4.19
CA ALA A 509 -6.04 -24.16 -4.72
C ALA A 509 -5.42 -25.46 -5.28
N ASN A 510 -4.12 -25.47 -5.56
CA ASN A 510 -3.36 -26.64 -6.02
C ASN A 510 -2.69 -27.41 -4.87
N GLY A 511 -2.90 -26.99 -3.63
CA GLY A 511 -2.27 -27.59 -2.44
C GLY A 511 -0.83 -27.15 -2.22
N VAL A 512 -0.36 -26.08 -2.86
CA VAL A 512 0.99 -25.54 -2.71
C VAL A 512 1.01 -24.51 -1.58
N ALA A 513 1.93 -24.68 -0.63
CA ALA A 513 2.16 -23.69 0.42
C ALA A 513 2.68 -22.37 -0.20
N ARG A 514 2.13 -21.26 0.26
CA ARG A 514 2.46 -19.90 -0.18
C ARG A 514 2.76 -19.05 1.04
N ASN A 515 3.70 -18.12 0.89
CA ASN A 515 4.06 -17.19 1.96
C ASN A 515 2.98 -16.12 2.23
N SER A 516 3.16 -15.36 3.28
CA SER A 516 2.26 -14.29 3.70
C SER A 516 2.06 -13.18 2.65
N PHE A 517 3.10 -12.86 1.88
CA PHE A 517 3.01 -11.84 0.83
C PHE A 517 2.15 -12.28 -0.35
N TYR A 518 2.26 -13.57 -0.72
CA TYR A 518 1.36 -14.17 -1.71
C TYR A 518 -0.08 -14.19 -1.20
N GLU A 519 -0.28 -14.55 0.06
CA GLU A 519 -1.61 -14.57 0.71
C GLU A 519 -2.25 -13.19 0.65
N ALA A 520 -1.55 -12.14 1.10
CA ALA A 520 -2.05 -10.77 1.10
C ALA A 520 -2.37 -10.25 -0.31
N GLY A 521 -1.46 -10.45 -1.26
CA GLY A 521 -1.67 -10.05 -2.64
C GLY A 521 -2.81 -10.80 -3.34
N MET A 522 -3.01 -12.10 -3.02
CA MET A 522 -4.13 -12.90 -3.52
C MET A 522 -5.44 -12.48 -2.87
N GLU A 523 -5.44 -12.14 -1.58
CA GLU A 523 -6.61 -11.60 -0.91
C GLU A 523 -7.04 -10.26 -1.51
N ASP A 524 -6.09 -9.35 -1.80
CA ASP A 524 -6.37 -8.13 -2.57
C ASP A 524 -6.99 -8.47 -3.93
N ALA A 525 -6.44 -9.46 -4.66
CA ALA A 525 -6.96 -9.84 -5.95
C ALA A 525 -8.41 -10.34 -5.88
N ILE A 526 -8.74 -11.28 -4.99
CA ILE A 526 -10.10 -11.83 -4.88
C ILE A 526 -11.09 -10.87 -4.22
N SER A 527 -10.62 -9.87 -3.47
CA SER A 527 -11.43 -8.81 -2.89
C SER A 527 -12.33 -8.12 -3.94
N ARG A 528 -11.86 -8.08 -5.19
CA ARG A 528 -12.54 -7.42 -6.30
C ARG A 528 -13.78 -8.17 -6.79
N ILE A 529 -13.81 -9.51 -6.62
CA ILE A 529 -14.99 -10.33 -6.85
C ILE A 529 -16.05 -9.99 -5.80
N TYR A 530 -15.65 -9.99 -4.52
CA TYR A 530 -16.53 -9.68 -3.40
C TYR A 530 -16.97 -8.21 -3.39
N GLY A 531 -16.16 -7.34 -3.99
CA GLY A 531 -16.49 -5.93 -4.24
C GLY A 531 -17.46 -5.70 -5.38
N GLY A 532 -17.66 -6.69 -6.25
CA GLY A 532 -18.62 -6.65 -7.35
C GLY A 532 -18.11 -6.02 -8.65
N VAL A 533 -16.79 -5.82 -8.79
CA VAL A 533 -16.22 -4.99 -9.87
C VAL A 533 -15.39 -5.76 -10.91
N HIS A 534 -15.04 -7.02 -10.65
CA HIS A 534 -14.27 -7.89 -11.55
C HIS A 534 -14.77 -9.33 -11.53
N VAL A 535 -14.69 -10.03 -12.68
CA VAL A 535 -14.84 -11.49 -12.76
C VAL A 535 -13.57 -12.19 -12.29
N ARG A 536 -13.68 -13.47 -11.92
CA ARG A 536 -12.58 -14.24 -11.29
C ARG A 536 -11.33 -14.34 -12.16
N GLU A 537 -11.45 -14.65 -13.44
CA GLU A 537 -10.31 -14.75 -14.36
C GLU A 537 -9.59 -13.39 -14.49
N ALA A 538 -10.35 -12.28 -14.53
CA ALA A 538 -9.76 -10.95 -14.52
C ALA A 538 -8.92 -10.66 -13.27
N CYS A 539 -9.21 -11.31 -12.14
CA CYS A 539 -8.43 -11.21 -10.91
C CYS A 539 -7.20 -12.12 -10.93
N LEU A 540 -7.39 -13.41 -11.24
CA LEU A 540 -6.33 -14.42 -11.13
C LEU A 540 -5.24 -14.27 -12.20
N ASP A 541 -5.63 -14.00 -13.45
CA ASP A 541 -4.67 -13.74 -14.53
C ASP A 541 -3.86 -12.47 -14.25
N SER A 542 -4.53 -11.44 -13.73
CA SER A 542 -3.86 -10.19 -13.36
C SER A 542 -2.84 -10.39 -12.26
N PHE A 543 -3.18 -11.17 -11.24
CA PHE A 543 -2.26 -11.51 -10.17
C PHE A 543 -1.02 -12.24 -10.71
N SER A 544 -1.21 -13.19 -11.62
CA SER A 544 -0.13 -13.91 -12.29
C SER A 544 0.75 -12.98 -13.15
N VAL A 545 0.15 -12.04 -13.88
CA VAL A 545 0.88 -11.00 -14.63
C VAL A 545 1.72 -10.15 -13.66
N GLY A 546 1.13 -9.72 -12.55
CA GLY A 546 1.83 -8.95 -11.52
C GLY A 546 3.02 -9.70 -10.92
N LEU A 547 2.85 -10.98 -10.57
CA LEU A 547 3.94 -11.84 -10.09
C LEU A 547 5.11 -11.87 -11.08
N ASN A 548 4.82 -12.08 -12.37
CA ASN A 548 5.84 -12.17 -13.41
C ASN A 548 6.55 -10.82 -13.63
N VAL A 549 5.82 -9.71 -13.63
CA VAL A 549 6.41 -8.37 -13.75
C VAL A 549 7.29 -8.06 -12.54
N GLY A 550 6.82 -8.33 -11.32
CA GLY A 550 7.59 -8.16 -10.09
C GLY A 550 8.90 -8.95 -10.12
N ALA A 551 8.84 -10.24 -10.50
CA ALA A 551 10.02 -11.10 -10.65
C ALA A 551 11.00 -10.54 -11.69
N ALA A 552 10.52 -10.11 -12.86
CA ALA A 552 11.35 -9.53 -13.90
C ALA A 552 12.05 -8.24 -13.44
N VAL A 553 11.34 -7.40 -12.68
CA VAL A 553 11.89 -6.15 -12.16
C VAL A 553 13.03 -6.43 -11.17
N VAL A 554 12.82 -7.26 -10.15
CA VAL A 554 13.88 -7.56 -9.16
C VAL A 554 15.05 -8.28 -9.80
N GLN A 555 14.81 -9.20 -10.74
CA GLN A 555 15.87 -9.86 -11.48
C GLN A 555 16.70 -8.88 -12.32
N THR A 556 16.06 -7.90 -12.95
CA THR A 556 16.78 -6.92 -13.79
C THR A 556 17.59 -5.93 -12.97
N LEU A 557 17.09 -5.53 -11.80
CA LEU A 557 17.73 -4.51 -10.98
C LEU A 557 18.84 -5.07 -10.07
N TRP A 558 18.70 -6.31 -9.61
CA TRP A 558 19.57 -6.86 -8.55
C TRP A 558 20.22 -8.21 -8.91
N SER A 559 20.36 -8.55 -10.20
CA SER A 559 21.03 -9.78 -10.69
C SER A 559 22.55 -9.67 -10.77
#